data_30a92db57572cb3d0239952dfc4567e7
#
_entry.id   30a92db57572cb3d0239952dfc4567e7
#
_cell.length_a   1.000
_cell.length_b   1.000
_cell.length_c   1.000
_cell.angle_alpha   90.00
_cell.angle_beta   90.00
_cell.angle_gamma   90.00
#
_symmetry.space_group_name_H-M   'P 1'
#
loop_
_entity.id
_entity.type
_entity.pdbx_description
1 polymer ?
#
loop_
_entity_poly.entity_id
_entity_poly.type
_entity_poly.pdbx_seq_one_letter_code
_entity_poly.pdbx_strand_id
1 'polypeptide(L)'
;MIKLVEMDEKVTLSEQMEEKNVGSVILINKFNVKPEEVEHFLRAWEADATYFKQQPGFISTQPHRGVGGSCVFVNYAVWESTELYKEAFKNSDFNSKLGNYPASTVASPHLFKKVAVPGICVD
;
A
#
# COMPACT_ATOMS: atom_id res chain seq x y z
N MET A 1 -12.87 -1.43 12.78
CA MET A 1 -12.27 -1.70 11.46
C MET A 1 -11.27 -0.60 11.12
N ILE A 2 -10.17 -0.96 10.53
CA ILE A 2 -9.18 0.01 10.05
C ILE A 2 -9.85 1.11 9.23
N LYS A 3 -9.37 2.37 9.38
CA LYS A 3 -9.91 3.51 8.65
C LYS A 3 -9.04 3.80 7.43
N LEU A 4 -9.64 3.93 6.27
CA LEU A 4 -8.96 4.32 5.04
C LEU A 4 -9.15 5.81 4.78
N VAL A 5 -8.05 6.53 4.59
CA VAL A 5 -8.07 7.97 4.30
C VAL A 5 -7.29 8.20 3.00
N GLU A 6 -7.89 8.89 2.05
CA GLU A 6 -7.23 9.19 0.78
C GLU A 6 -6.02 10.09 1.01
N MET A 7 -4.92 9.76 0.35
CA MET A 7 -3.71 10.59 0.38
C MET A 7 -3.93 11.87 -0.45
N ASP A 8 -4.73 11.76 -1.50
CA ASP A 8 -5.11 12.89 -2.36
C ASP A 8 -6.62 12.87 -2.51
N GLU A 9 -7.29 13.90 -2.01
CA GLU A 9 -8.74 13.99 -2.08
C GLU A 9 -9.25 14.24 -3.50
N LYS A 10 -8.41 14.79 -4.37
CA LYS A 10 -8.78 15.11 -5.74
C LYS A 10 -8.64 13.92 -6.68
N VAL A 11 -7.70 13.02 -6.40
CA VAL A 11 -7.49 11.82 -7.19
C VAL A 11 -7.39 10.64 -6.22
N THR A 12 -8.48 9.90 -6.11
CA THR A 12 -8.56 8.80 -5.16
C THR A 12 -7.86 7.55 -5.67
N LEU A 13 -7.55 6.62 -4.75
CA LEU A 13 -7.00 5.32 -5.13
C LEU A 13 -7.91 4.61 -6.14
N SER A 14 -9.22 4.68 -5.94
CA SER A 14 -10.19 4.06 -6.84
C SER A 14 -10.06 4.60 -8.26
N GLU A 15 -9.90 5.92 -8.40
CA GLU A 15 -9.70 6.55 -9.70
C GLU A 15 -8.34 6.14 -10.31
N GLN A 16 -7.30 6.06 -9.49
CA GLN A 16 -5.97 5.66 -9.96
C GLN A 16 -5.96 4.23 -10.52
N MET A 17 -6.73 3.34 -9.90
CA MET A 17 -6.82 1.95 -10.35
C MET A 17 -7.48 1.80 -11.72
N GLU A 18 -8.21 2.81 -12.19
CA GLU A 18 -8.82 2.80 -13.52
C GLU A 18 -7.89 3.30 -14.61
N GLU A 19 -6.75 3.91 -14.27
CA GLU A 19 -5.80 4.40 -15.25
C GLU A 19 -5.07 3.24 -15.94
N LYS A 20 -4.90 3.33 -17.26
CA LYS A 20 -4.31 2.26 -18.06
C LYS A 20 -3.02 2.72 -18.72
N ASN A 21 -2.17 1.75 -19.09
CA ASN A 21 -0.94 2.00 -19.85
C ASN A 21 0.07 2.88 -19.12
N VAL A 22 0.08 2.78 -17.78
CA VAL A 22 1.01 3.57 -16.96
C VAL A 22 2.39 2.92 -16.86
N GLY A 23 2.47 1.60 -17.10
CA GLY A 23 3.68 0.82 -16.84
C GLY A 23 3.77 0.41 -15.39
N SER A 24 4.97 0.18 -14.88
CA SER A 24 5.10 -0.21 -13.47
C SER A 24 4.73 0.93 -12.55
N VAL A 25 4.08 0.57 -11.45
CA VAL A 25 3.61 1.53 -10.45
C VAL A 25 4.12 1.15 -9.08
N ILE A 26 4.18 2.14 -8.22
CA ILE A 26 4.60 2.00 -6.83
C ILE A 26 3.38 2.27 -5.96
N LEU A 27 3.05 1.29 -5.10
CA LEU A 27 2.04 1.50 -4.08
C LEU A 27 2.75 1.95 -2.81
N ILE A 28 2.40 3.12 -2.33
CA ILE A 28 2.85 3.60 -1.02
C ILE A 28 1.62 3.65 -0.13
N ASN A 29 1.66 2.92 0.97
CA ASN A 29 0.57 2.91 1.94
C ASN A 29 1.13 3.35 3.28
N LYS A 30 0.66 4.49 3.78
CA LYS A 30 1.07 5.03 5.07
C LYS A 30 0.09 4.56 6.13
N PHE A 31 0.61 3.99 7.21
CA PHE A 31 -0.20 3.54 8.34
C PHE A 31 0.15 4.33 9.59
N ASN A 32 -0.86 4.84 10.27
CA ASN A 32 -0.71 5.39 11.61
C ASN A 32 -1.20 4.34 12.61
N VAL A 33 -0.31 3.89 13.49
CA VAL A 33 -0.55 2.76 14.38
C VAL A 33 -0.31 3.21 15.82
N LYS A 34 -1.12 2.75 16.76
CA LYS A 34 -0.89 3.01 18.18
C LYS A 34 0.30 2.18 18.67
N PRO A 35 1.16 2.74 19.57
CA PRO A 35 2.33 2.01 20.04
C PRO A 35 2.03 0.62 20.59
N GLU A 36 0.95 0.48 21.35
CA GLU A 36 0.59 -0.79 21.99
C GLU A 36 0.02 -1.81 20.99
N GLU A 37 -0.24 -1.40 19.76
CA GLU A 37 -0.85 -2.27 18.73
C GLU A 37 0.12 -2.63 17.60
N VAL A 38 1.40 -2.30 17.73
CA VAL A 38 2.39 -2.53 16.67
C VAL A 38 2.52 -4.01 16.31
N GLU A 39 2.59 -4.90 17.28
CA GLU A 39 2.70 -6.33 17.00
C GLU A 39 1.46 -6.86 16.27
N HIS A 40 0.30 -6.46 16.72
CA HIS A 40 -0.96 -6.83 16.07
C HIS A 40 -0.99 -6.34 14.62
N PHE A 41 -0.59 -5.08 14.42
CA PHE A 41 -0.51 -4.50 13.08
C PHE A 41 0.43 -5.30 12.16
N LEU A 42 1.62 -5.63 12.63
CA LEU A 42 2.61 -6.33 11.81
C LEU A 42 2.15 -7.75 11.45
N ARG A 43 1.45 -8.44 12.34
CA ARG A 43 0.89 -9.76 12.02
C ARG A 43 -0.18 -9.65 10.93
N ALA A 44 -1.03 -8.64 11.01
CA ALA A 44 -2.07 -8.42 10.00
C ALA A 44 -1.44 -8.05 8.66
N TRP A 45 -0.41 -7.19 8.67
CA TRP A 45 0.32 -6.80 7.47
C TRP A 45 0.98 -8.01 6.80
N GLU A 46 1.61 -8.89 7.60
CA GLU A 46 2.26 -10.09 7.08
C GLU A 46 1.26 -11.01 6.36
N ALA A 47 0.08 -11.20 6.93
CA ALA A 47 -0.96 -12.01 6.30
C ALA A 47 -1.42 -11.41 4.97
N ASP A 48 -1.56 -10.10 4.94
CA ASP A 48 -1.96 -9.36 3.74
C ASP A 48 -0.88 -9.46 2.66
N ALA A 49 0.38 -9.25 3.04
CA ALA A 49 1.51 -9.33 2.13
C ALA A 49 1.69 -10.75 1.57
N THR A 50 1.41 -11.76 2.36
CA THR A 50 1.49 -13.17 1.93
C THR A 50 0.53 -13.44 0.77
N TYR A 51 -0.66 -12.87 0.83
CA TYR A 51 -1.61 -12.95 -0.28
C TYR A 51 -1.09 -12.23 -1.52
N PHE A 52 -0.71 -10.95 -1.36
CA PHE A 52 -0.35 -10.12 -2.51
C PHE A 52 0.90 -10.60 -3.23
N LYS A 53 1.89 -11.14 -2.51
CA LYS A 53 3.12 -11.59 -3.16
C LYS A 53 2.91 -12.79 -4.10
N GLN A 54 1.78 -13.46 -4.01
CA GLN A 54 1.44 -14.59 -4.87
C GLN A 54 0.63 -14.17 -6.09
N GLN A 55 0.28 -12.89 -6.22
CA GLN A 55 -0.57 -12.42 -7.29
C GLN A 55 0.22 -12.05 -8.54
N PRO A 56 -0.36 -12.26 -9.74
CA PRO A 56 0.31 -11.82 -10.97
C PRO A 56 0.61 -10.33 -10.94
N GLY A 57 1.80 -9.96 -11.38
CA GLY A 57 2.22 -8.58 -11.44
C GLY A 57 2.89 -8.04 -10.21
N PHE A 58 2.90 -8.77 -9.11
CA PHE A 58 3.64 -8.37 -7.92
C PHE A 58 5.14 -8.45 -8.19
N ILE A 59 5.88 -7.40 -7.83
CA ILE A 59 7.34 -7.37 -7.95
C ILE A 59 8.00 -7.41 -6.58
N SER A 60 7.64 -6.47 -5.68
CA SER A 60 8.27 -6.42 -4.35
C SER A 60 7.41 -5.65 -3.37
N THR A 61 7.66 -5.88 -2.08
CA THR A 61 7.07 -5.09 -1.01
C THR A 61 8.07 -4.98 0.14
N GLN A 62 8.07 -3.84 0.81
CA GLN A 62 8.95 -3.61 1.95
C GLN A 62 8.28 -2.65 2.93
N PRO A 63 7.99 -3.12 4.15
CA PRO A 63 7.47 -2.21 5.17
C PRO A 63 8.61 -1.39 5.76
N HIS A 64 8.32 -0.15 6.10
CA HIS A 64 9.25 0.77 6.73
C HIS A 64 8.60 1.34 7.98
N ARG A 65 9.39 1.61 8.98
CA ARG A 65 8.92 2.24 10.21
C ARG A 65 9.64 3.55 10.42
N GLY A 66 8.91 4.57 10.88
CA GLY A 66 9.50 5.85 11.23
C GLY A 66 10.57 5.67 12.31
N VAL A 67 11.65 6.41 12.21
CA VAL A 67 12.72 6.38 13.20
C VAL A 67 12.34 7.19 14.45
N GLY A 68 13.15 7.11 15.52
CA GLY A 68 12.91 7.89 16.72
C GLY A 68 11.72 7.41 17.54
N GLY A 69 11.40 6.12 17.48
CA GLY A 69 10.27 5.57 18.25
C GLY A 69 8.91 5.84 17.61
N SER A 70 8.90 6.32 16.38
CA SER A 70 7.65 6.55 15.63
C SER A 70 6.88 5.25 15.42
N CYS A 71 5.56 5.33 15.37
CA CYS A 71 4.68 4.23 15.03
C CYS A 71 3.93 4.52 13.73
N VAL A 72 4.53 5.33 12.87
CA VAL A 72 4.08 5.50 11.49
C VAL A 72 4.83 4.48 10.64
N PHE A 73 4.09 3.71 9.85
CA PHE A 73 4.66 2.72 8.94
C PHE A 73 4.36 3.11 7.51
N VAL A 74 5.27 2.78 6.60
CA VAL A 74 5.04 2.94 5.16
C VAL A 74 5.35 1.61 4.48
N ASN A 75 4.39 1.08 3.75
CA ASN A 75 4.64 -0.04 2.85
C ASN A 75 5.00 0.53 1.48
N TYR A 76 6.12 0.08 0.93
CA TYR A 76 6.58 0.45 -0.39
C TYR A 76 6.54 -0.80 -1.25
N ALA A 77 5.60 -0.86 -2.18
CA ALA A 77 5.42 -2.04 -3.03
C ALA A 77 5.52 -1.65 -4.50
N VAL A 78 6.06 -2.55 -5.31
CA VAL A 78 6.21 -2.32 -6.74
C VAL A 78 5.38 -3.37 -7.49
N TRP A 79 4.61 -2.92 -8.47
CA TRP A 79 3.75 -3.75 -9.32
C TRP A 79 4.06 -3.50 -10.79
N GLU A 80 3.90 -4.52 -11.60
CA GLU A 80 4.16 -4.43 -13.05
C GLU A 80 3.23 -3.43 -13.75
N SER A 81 1.99 -3.31 -13.27
CA SER A 81 1.00 -2.41 -13.87
C SER A 81 -0.11 -2.08 -12.90
N THR A 82 -0.81 -0.99 -13.17
CA THR A 82 -2.00 -0.61 -12.43
C THR A 82 -3.09 -1.68 -12.58
N GLU A 83 -3.24 -2.22 -13.78
CA GLU A 83 -4.26 -3.23 -14.07
C GLU A 83 -4.07 -4.49 -13.22
N LEU A 84 -2.83 -4.96 -13.08
CA LEU A 84 -2.54 -6.15 -12.29
C LEU A 84 -2.71 -5.89 -10.79
N TYR A 85 -2.33 -4.71 -10.32
CA TYR A 85 -2.60 -4.33 -8.94
C TYR A 85 -4.10 -4.30 -8.66
N LYS A 86 -4.87 -3.70 -9.56
CA LYS A 86 -6.33 -3.64 -9.44
C LYS A 86 -6.94 -5.03 -9.35
N GLU A 87 -6.50 -5.96 -10.21
CA GLU A 87 -7.01 -7.33 -10.20
C GLU A 87 -6.70 -8.03 -8.87
N ALA A 88 -5.47 -7.89 -8.37
CA ALA A 88 -5.10 -8.47 -7.08
C ALA A 88 -5.95 -7.89 -5.94
N PHE A 89 -6.17 -6.59 -5.97
CA PHE A 89 -6.99 -5.90 -4.97
C PHE A 89 -8.44 -6.38 -5.01
N LYS A 90 -9.03 -6.49 -6.20
CA LYS A 90 -10.41 -6.95 -6.37
C LYS A 90 -10.61 -8.40 -5.94
N ASN A 91 -9.63 -9.26 -6.22
CA ASN A 91 -9.71 -10.68 -5.92
C ASN A 91 -9.37 -10.99 -4.47
N SER A 92 -8.90 -10.00 -3.71
CA SER A 92 -8.64 -10.20 -2.29
C SER A 92 -9.96 -10.27 -1.52
N ASP A 93 -9.98 -11.06 -0.45
CA ASP A 93 -11.05 -10.98 0.52
C ASP A 93 -10.77 -9.77 1.42
N PHE A 94 -10.94 -8.60 0.82
CA PHE A 94 -10.49 -7.33 1.38
C PHE A 94 -11.13 -7.03 2.73
N ASN A 95 -12.44 -7.21 2.83
CA ASN A 95 -13.14 -6.92 4.08
C ASN A 95 -12.69 -7.83 5.23
N SER A 96 -12.47 -9.11 4.93
CA SER A 96 -11.99 -10.06 5.93
C SER A 96 -10.58 -9.69 6.39
N LYS A 97 -9.70 -9.31 5.47
CA LYS A 97 -8.33 -8.94 5.81
C LYS A 97 -8.24 -7.62 6.56
N LEU A 98 -9.08 -6.65 6.20
CA LEU A 98 -9.15 -5.39 6.93
C LEU A 98 -9.54 -5.60 8.39
N GLY A 99 -10.38 -6.59 8.66
CA GLY A 99 -10.79 -6.93 10.02
C GLY A 99 -9.66 -7.46 10.89
N ASN A 100 -8.54 -7.88 10.28
CA ASN A 100 -7.39 -8.38 11.03
C ASN A 100 -6.51 -7.27 11.59
N TYR A 101 -6.63 -6.05 11.07
CA TYR A 101 -5.87 -4.91 11.56
C TYR A 101 -6.50 -4.33 12.82
N PRO A 102 -5.70 -3.68 13.69
CA PRO A 102 -6.28 -2.94 14.82
C PRO A 102 -7.29 -1.92 14.31
N ALA A 103 -8.44 -1.83 14.98
CA ALA A 103 -9.52 -0.95 14.56
C ALA A 103 -9.11 0.53 14.53
N SER A 104 -8.12 0.91 15.33
CA SER A 104 -7.64 2.29 15.42
C SER A 104 -6.63 2.65 14.33
N THR A 105 -6.16 1.68 13.53
CA THR A 105 -5.19 1.94 12.47
C THR A 105 -5.81 2.82 11.39
N VAL A 106 -5.03 3.79 10.91
CA VAL A 106 -5.41 4.62 9.77
C VAL A 106 -4.46 4.32 8.63
N ALA A 107 -4.99 3.96 7.47
CA ALA A 107 -4.20 3.63 6.28
C ALA A 107 -4.50 4.62 5.15
N SER A 108 -3.47 4.98 4.39
CA SER A 108 -3.58 5.94 3.29
C SER A 108 -2.83 5.40 2.07
N PRO A 109 -3.42 4.46 1.32
CA PRO A 109 -2.78 3.89 0.12
C PRO A 109 -2.90 4.81 -1.08
N HIS A 110 -1.84 4.88 -1.88
CA HIS A 110 -1.82 5.70 -3.09
C HIS A 110 -0.82 5.13 -4.08
N LEU A 111 -1.10 5.28 -5.37
CA LEU A 111 -0.24 4.78 -6.43
C LEU A 111 0.62 5.90 -6.99
N PHE A 112 1.86 5.57 -7.30
CA PHE A 112 2.87 6.52 -7.79
C PHE A 112 3.60 5.94 -8.99
N LYS A 113 4.18 6.80 -9.79
CA LYS A 113 5.11 6.42 -10.84
C LYS A 113 6.36 7.26 -10.70
N LYS A 114 7.48 6.74 -11.19
CA LYS A 114 8.73 7.48 -11.16
C LYS A 114 8.64 8.69 -12.07
N VAL A 115 9.32 9.77 -11.68
CA VAL A 115 9.47 10.97 -12.50
C VAL A 115 10.96 11.18 -12.73
N ALA A 116 11.37 11.23 -14.00
CA ALA A 116 12.76 11.48 -14.33
C ALA A 116 13.08 12.97 -14.18
N VAL A 117 14.19 13.26 -13.51
CA VAL A 117 14.71 14.63 -13.40
C VAL A 117 16.15 14.61 -13.95
N PRO A 118 16.39 15.23 -15.10
CA PRO A 118 17.71 15.16 -15.76
C PRO A 118 18.86 15.56 -14.82
N GLY A 119 19.89 14.75 -14.78
CA GLY A 119 21.06 14.98 -13.93
C GLY A 119 20.90 14.54 -12.50
N ILE A 120 19.68 14.16 -12.06
CA ILE A 120 19.40 13.73 -10.68
C ILE A 120 18.93 12.29 -10.65
N CYS A 121 17.90 11.95 -11.41
CA CYS A 121 17.32 10.60 -11.40
C CYS A 121 16.62 10.29 -12.70
N VAL A 122 16.44 8.97 -12.94
CA VAL A 122 15.74 8.46 -14.12
C VAL A 122 14.53 7.65 -13.69
N ASP A 123 13.60 7.45 -14.62
CA ASP A 123 12.42 6.63 -14.37
C ASP A 123 12.66 5.14 -14.58
#